data_177488b7197f6ac6dfacb7f4ee32ef7b
#
_entry.id   177488b7197f6ac6dfacb7f4ee32ef7b
#
_cell.length_a   1.000
_cell.length_b   1.000
_cell.length_c   1.000
_cell.angle_alpha   90.00
_cell.angle_beta   90.00
_cell.angle_gamma   90.00
#
_symmetry.space_group_name_H-M   'P 1'
#
loop_
_entity.id
_entity.type
_entity.pdbx_description
1 polymer ?
#
loop_
_entity_poly.entity_id
_entity_poly.type
_entity_poly.pdbx_seq_one_letter_code
_entity_poly.pdbx_strand_id
1 'polypeptide(L)' 'TLELRLKQLDTEQNALQTEMEAVKKVISKNVEMTFKTFSGS' A
#
# COMPACT_ATOMS: atom_id res chain seq x y z
N THR A 1 -28.30 3.19 8.64
CA THR A 1 -28.58 1.82 9.04
C THR A 1 -27.28 1.05 9.31
N LEU A 2 -27.41 -0.01 10.05
CA LEU A 2 -26.27 -0.86 10.40
C LEU A 2 -25.64 -1.48 9.17
N GLU A 3 -26.46 -1.90 8.23
CA GLU A 3 -26.01 -2.47 6.97
C GLU A 3 -25.20 -1.49 6.15
N LEU A 4 -25.64 -0.25 6.10
CA LEU A 4 -24.95 0.79 5.36
C LEU A 4 -23.59 1.08 5.97
N ARG A 5 -23.51 1.10 7.29
CA ARG A 5 -22.25 1.31 8.01
C ARG A 5 -21.28 0.18 7.81
N LEU A 6 -21.78 -1.05 7.82
CA LEU A 6 -20.96 -2.22 7.57
C LEU A 6 -20.35 -2.19 6.16
N LYS A 7 -21.15 -1.79 5.18
CA LYS A 7 -20.67 -1.64 3.80
C LYS A 7 -19.63 -0.53 3.70
N GLN A 8 -19.85 0.56 4.41
CA GLN A 8 -18.91 1.69 4.43
C GLN A 8 -17.58 1.28 5.04
N LEU A 9 -17.62 0.54 6.14
CA LEU A 9 -16.42 0.02 6.79
C LEU A 9 -15.67 -0.95 5.89
N ASP A 10 -16.40 -1.80 5.18
CA ASP A 10 -15.81 -2.74 4.24
C ASP A 10 -15.09 -2.02 3.12
N THR A 11 -15.72 -0.99 2.57
CA THR A 11 -15.13 -0.18 1.50
C THR A 11 -13.88 0.54 1.99
N GLU A 12 -13.93 1.10 3.19
CA GLU A 12 -12.79 1.78 3.80
C GLU A 12 -11.62 0.83 4.04
N GLN A 13 -11.93 -0.37 4.50
CA GLN A 13 -10.91 -1.38 4.75
C GLN A 13 -10.26 -1.84 3.46
N ASN A 14 -11.04 -2.03 2.40
CA ASN A 14 -10.53 -2.40 1.10
C ASN A 14 -9.65 -1.30 0.51
N ALA A 15 -10.07 -0.05 0.65
CA ALA A 15 -9.29 1.09 0.18
C ALA A 15 -7.97 1.20 0.93
N LEU A 16 -7.99 1.01 2.24
CA LEU A 16 -6.78 1.02 3.07
C LEU A 16 -5.82 -0.09 2.67
N GLN A 17 -6.35 -1.27 2.41
CA GLN A 17 -5.53 -2.42 2.01
C GLN A 17 -4.88 -2.18 0.66
N THR A 18 -5.61 -1.60 -0.27
CA THR A 18 -5.09 -1.25 -1.59
C THR A 18 -4.00 -0.19 -1.47
N GLU A 19 -4.22 0.81 -0.64
CA GLU A 19 -3.23 1.86 -0.38
C GLU A 19 -1.96 1.29 0.26
N MET A 20 -2.12 0.39 1.21
CA MET A 20 -0.97 -0.25 1.86
C MET A 20 -0.17 -1.10 0.87
N GLU A 21 -0.84 -1.81 0.00
CA GLU A 21 -0.18 -2.61 -1.03
C GLU A 21 0.59 -1.72 -2.01
N ALA A 22 0.00 -0.60 -2.40
CA ALA A 22 0.65 0.36 -3.29
C ALA A 22 1.87 0.98 -2.62
N VAL A 23 1.75 1.35 -1.35
CA VAL A 23 2.86 1.92 -0.59
C VAL A 23 3.98 0.88 -0.43
N LYS A 24 3.62 -0.35 -0.14
CA LYS A 24 4.60 -1.44 -0.03
C LYS A 24 5.38 -1.62 -1.32
N LYS A 25 4.70 -1.56 -2.46
CA LYS A 25 5.35 -1.67 -3.77
C LYS A 25 6.32 -0.53 -4.01
N VAL A 26 5.91 0.68 -3.66
CA VAL A 26 6.76 1.86 -3.83
C VAL A 26 8.00 1.77 -2.94
N ILE A 27 7.81 1.38 -1.69
CA ILE A 27 8.93 1.22 -0.75
C ILE A 27 9.88 0.13 -1.24
N SER A 28 9.34 -0.98 -1.70
CA SER A 28 10.14 -2.09 -2.22
C SER A 28 10.99 -1.66 -3.40
N LYS A 29 10.41 -0.90 -4.32
CA LYS A 29 11.12 -0.37 -5.48
C LYS A 29 12.19 0.64 -5.07
N ASN A 30 11.87 1.49 -4.11
CA ASN A 30 12.82 2.48 -3.60
C ASN A 30 14.03 1.82 -2.97
N VAL A 31 13.78 0.78 -2.18
CA VAL A 31 14.87 0.03 -1.55
C VAL A 31 15.74 -0.64 -2.60
N GLU A 32 15.10 -1.21 -3.63
CA GLU A 32 15.82 -1.86 -4.73
C GLU A 32 16.68 -0.87 -5.48
N MET A 33 16.13 0.28 -5.80
CA MET A 33 16.85 1.35 -6.51
C MET A 33 18.02 1.88 -5.69
N THR A 34 17.80 2.09 -4.41
CA THR A 34 18.85 2.55 -3.50
C THR A 34 19.97 1.53 -3.39
N PHE A 35 19.61 0.28 -3.31
CA PHE A 35 20.59 -0.80 -3.24
C PHE A 35 21.41 -0.89 -4.52
N LYS A 36 20.74 -0.79 -5.68
CA LYS A 36 21.43 -0.81 -6.97
C LYS A 36 22.37 0.37 -7.13
N THR A 37 21.91 1.55 -6.73
CA THR A 37 22.75 2.75 -6.79
C THR A 37 23.96 2.61 -5.90
N PHE A 38 23.77 2.01 -4.74
CA PHE A 38 24.84 1.83 -3.77
C PHE A 38 25.87 0.80 -4.23
N SER A 39 25.39 -0.31 -4.80
CA SER A 39 26.29 -1.37 -5.24
C SER A 39 26.87 -1.12 -6.63
N GLY A 40 26.25 -0.21 -7.38
CA GLY A 40 26.74 0.20 -8.70
C GLY A 40 27.82 1.26 -8.65
N SER A 41 27.96 1.87 -7.50
CA SER A 41 29.00 2.89 -7.33
C SER A 41 30.20 2.32 -6.61
#